data_3da1394ca454d44d905fec03e1201d08
#
_entry.id   3da1394ca454d44d905fec03e1201d08
#
_cell.length_a   1.000
_cell.length_b   1.000
_cell.length_c   1.000
_cell.angle_alpha   90.00
_cell.angle_beta   90.00
_cell.angle_gamma   90.00
#
_symmetry.space_group_name_H-M   'P 1'
#
loop_
_entity.id
_entity.type
_entity.pdbx_description
1 polymer ?
#
loop_
_entity_poly.entity_id
_entity_poly.type
_entity_poly.pdbx_seq_one_letter_code
_entity_poly.pdbx_strand_id
1 'polypeptide(L)'
;ALGGASDSVSVDMSNTYLEWARDNFALNKLDPRLHRVVRDDCFRWLETANAQFDLIFMDPPTFSNSKKMRDTLDVQRDHPRLVELAMARLAPGGTLVFSNNQRRFKLDEALSERYAVEEITARTFDPDFQRRTNLHHVFLLRHAPFADKGQGDD
;
A
#
# COMPACT_ATOMS: atom_id res chain seq x y z
N ALA A 1 -6.86 9.93 7.48
CA ALA A 1 -7.16 10.93 8.52
C ALA A 1 -8.66 11.23 8.61
N LEU A 2 -9.27 11.85 7.57
CA LEU A 2 -10.71 12.24 7.62
C LEU A 2 -11.68 11.06 7.80
N GLY A 3 -11.29 9.84 7.42
CA GLY A 3 -12.06 8.62 7.64
C GLY A 3 -12.00 8.06 9.07
N GLY A 4 -11.42 8.77 10.04
CA GLY A 4 -11.40 8.39 11.46
C GLY A 4 -10.11 7.71 11.92
N ALA A 5 -9.03 7.74 11.13
CA ALA A 5 -7.73 7.27 11.61
C ALA A 5 -7.22 8.17 12.74
N SER A 6 -6.77 7.57 13.85
CA SER A 6 -6.22 8.29 15.01
C SER A 6 -4.90 8.98 14.65
N ASP A 7 -4.10 8.33 13.84
CA ASP A 7 -2.84 8.86 13.31
C ASP A 7 -2.57 8.33 11.90
N SER A 8 -1.64 8.93 11.18
CA SER A 8 -1.22 8.48 9.86
C SER A 8 0.20 8.91 9.53
N VAL A 9 0.85 8.15 8.66
CA VAL A 9 2.15 8.48 8.09
C VAL A 9 2.05 8.40 6.57
N SER A 10 2.37 9.49 5.88
CA SER A 10 2.49 9.52 4.41
C SER A 10 3.97 9.57 4.03
N VAL A 11 4.40 8.61 3.22
CA VAL A 11 5.81 8.48 2.80
C VAL A 11 5.90 8.71 1.30
N ASP A 12 6.74 9.64 0.87
CA ASP A 12 6.99 9.93 -0.53
C ASP A 12 8.42 10.51 -0.70
N MET A 13 9.02 10.33 -1.86
CA MET A 13 10.31 10.93 -2.21
C MET A 13 10.19 12.39 -2.69
N SER A 14 9.02 12.78 -3.16
CA SER A 14 8.75 14.08 -3.75
C SER A 14 8.46 15.13 -2.69
N ASN A 15 9.32 16.15 -2.59
CA ASN A 15 9.02 17.30 -1.74
C ASN A 15 7.70 17.98 -2.09
N THR A 16 7.44 18.16 -3.38
CA THR A 16 6.23 18.82 -3.85
C THR A 16 4.97 18.11 -3.38
N TYR A 17 4.91 16.79 -3.50
CA TYR A 17 3.74 16.02 -3.05
C TYR A 17 3.60 16.03 -1.53
N LEU A 18 4.72 16.00 -0.80
CA LEU A 18 4.68 16.12 0.65
C LEU A 18 4.28 17.52 1.13
N GLU A 19 4.65 18.59 0.41
CA GLU A 19 4.17 19.94 0.68
C GLU A 19 2.66 20.04 0.45
N TRP A 20 2.15 19.53 -0.67
CA TRP A 20 0.71 19.47 -0.92
C TRP A 20 -0.03 18.63 0.14
N ALA A 21 0.55 17.55 0.61
CA ALA A 21 -0.04 16.76 1.70
C ALA A 21 -0.14 17.60 2.99
N ARG A 22 0.91 18.36 3.35
CA ARG A 22 0.88 19.27 4.52
C ARG A 22 -0.17 20.37 4.37
N ASP A 23 -0.26 20.99 3.19
CA ASP A 23 -1.25 22.02 2.90
C ASP A 23 -2.67 21.47 3.03
N ASN A 24 -2.92 20.27 2.50
CA ASN A 24 -4.20 19.59 2.65
C ASN A 24 -4.50 19.23 4.10
N PHE A 25 -3.52 18.79 4.88
CA PHE A 25 -3.70 18.52 6.30
C PHE A 25 -4.04 19.81 7.07
N ALA A 26 -3.33 20.91 6.79
CA ALA A 26 -3.61 22.22 7.39
C ALA A 26 -5.01 22.74 7.01
N LEU A 27 -5.41 22.63 5.74
CA LEU A 27 -6.74 23.02 5.25
C LEU A 27 -7.86 22.25 5.97
N ASN A 28 -7.63 20.98 6.26
CA ASN A 28 -8.57 20.12 6.98
C ASN A 28 -8.39 20.15 8.50
N LYS A 29 -7.55 21.04 9.02
CA LYS A 29 -7.28 21.21 10.46
C LYS A 29 -6.82 19.94 11.17
N LEU A 30 -6.08 19.10 10.45
CA LEU A 30 -5.50 17.87 11.00
C LEU A 30 -4.24 18.22 11.82
N ASP A 31 -4.09 17.57 12.98
CA ASP A 31 -2.91 17.77 13.83
C ASP A 31 -1.66 17.16 13.18
N PRO A 32 -0.62 17.96 12.85
CA PRO A 32 0.59 17.46 12.20
C PRO A 32 1.44 16.55 13.09
N ARG A 33 1.17 16.48 14.40
CA ARG A 33 1.81 15.52 15.32
C ARG A 33 1.24 14.12 15.15
N LEU A 34 -0.04 14.02 14.77
CA LEU A 34 -0.74 12.75 14.54
C LEU A 34 -0.68 12.35 13.06
N HIS A 35 -0.76 13.33 12.14
CA HIS A 35 -0.76 13.08 10.70
C HIS A 35 0.56 13.58 10.10
N ARG A 36 1.52 12.67 10.02
CA ARG A 36 2.92 12.97 9.66
C ARG A 36 3.20 12.75 8.19
N VAL A 37 4.12 13.52 7.64
CA VAL A 37 4.68 13.28 6.30
C VAL A 37 6.19 13.03 6.43
N VAL A 38 6.67 12.01 5.74
CA VAL A 38 8.08 11.57 5.77
C VAL A 38 8.61 11.56 4.35
N ARG A 39 9.76 12.24 4.15
CA ARG A 39 10.46 12.17 2.88
C ARG A 39 11.46 11.04 2.91
N ASP A 40 11.11 9.94 2.28
CA ASP A 40 11.98 8.78 2.20
C ASP A 40 11.65 7.91 0.97
N ASP A 41 12.56 7.00 0.64
CA ASP A 41 12.29 5.87 -0.23
C ASP A 41 11.39 4.87 0.50
N CYS A 42 10.27 4.46 -0.13
CA CYS A 42 9.29 3.59 0.51
C CYS A 42 9.86 2.22 0.90
N PHE A 43 10.77 1.65 0.10
CA PHE A 43 11.44 0.40 0.47
C PHE A 43 12.26 0.56 1.73
N ARG A 44 13.13 1.58 1.75
CA ARG A 44 13.99 1.86 2.90
C ARG A 44 13.17 2.17 4.15
N TRP A 45 12.11 2.96 3.99
CA TRP A 45 11.26 3.32 5.12
C TRP A 45 10.56 2.08 5.70
N LEU A 46 9.97 1.23 4.85
CA LEU A 46 9.32 -0.01 5.28
C LEU A 46 10.30 -0.99 5.94
N GLU A 47 11.56 -1.05 5.48
CA GLU A 47 12.61 -1.87 6.09
C GLU A 47 12.96 -1.41 7.50
N THR A 48 12.97 -0.11 7.75
CA THR A 48 13.46 0.49 9.00
C THR A 48 12.37 0.91 9.97
N ALA A 49 11.12 1.04 9.52
CA ALA A 49 10.00 1.42 10.38
C ALA A 49 9.75 0.38 11.47
N ASN A 50 9.56 0.84 12.71
CA ASN A 50 9.23 -0.02 13.85
C ASN A 50 7.73 0.01 14.22
N ALA A 51 6.91 0.74 13.44
CA ALA A 51 5.47 0.84 13.66
C ALA A 51 4.72 -0.27 12.93
N GLN A 52 3.56 -0.64 13.46
CA GLN A 52 2.54 -1.44 12.79
C GLN A 52 1.31 -0.58 12.50
N PHE A 53 0.58 -0.93 11.45
CA PHE A 53 -0.56 -0.17 10.95
C PHE A 53 -1.76 -1.09 10.74
N ASP A 54 -2.94 -0.62 11.11
CA ASP A 54 -4.21 -1.32 10.85
C ASP A 54 -4.62 -1.22 9.38
N LEU A 55 -4.19 -0.14 8.71
CA LEU A 55 -4.44 0.10 7.30
C LEU A 55 -3.18 0.65 6.63
N ILE A 56 -2.77 0.01 5.55
CA ILE A 56 -1.73 0.52 4.66
C ILE A 56 -2.36 0.73 3.28
N PHE A 57 -2.24 1.95 2.73
CA PHE A 57 -2.58 2.23 1.34
C PHE A 57 -1.29 2.43 0.54
N MET A 58 -1.14 1.66 -0.52
CA MET A 58 0.07 1.64 -1.34
C MET A 58 -0.31 1.77 -2.82
N ASP A 59 0.14 2.84 -3.46
CA ASP A 59 -0.10 3.13 -4.88
C ASP A 59 1.21 3.56 -5.56
N PRO A 60 2.15 2.62 -5.79
CA PRO A 60 3.42 2.93 -6.42
C PRO A 60 3.22 3.32 -7.89
N PRO A 61 4.06 4.21 -8.44
CA PRO A 61 4.05 4.51 -9.86
C PRO A 61 4.36 3.25 -10.68
N THR A 62 3.79 3.15 -11.87
CA THR A 62 4.07 2.04 -12.81
C THR A 62 5.57 1.89 -13.06
N PHE A 63 6.26 3.03 -13.19
CA PHE A 63 7.69 3.10 -13.41
C PHE A 63 8.26 4.41 -12.81
N SER A 64 9.40 4.34 -12.16
CA SER A 64 10.08 5.51 -11.62
C SER A 64 11.58 5.47 -11.89
N ASN A 65 12.09 6.54 -12.51
CA ASN A 65 13.52 6.79 -12.78
C ASN A 65 14.08 7.88 -11.87
N SER A 66 13.72 7.90 -10.61
CA SER A 66 14.26 8.92 -9.72
C SER A 66 15.79 8.75 -9.56
N LYS A 67 16.56 9.81 -9.90
CA LYS A 67 18.02 9.84 -9.68
C LYS A 67 18.43 9.67 -8.20
N LYS A 68 17.45 9.67 -7.29
CA LYS A 68 17.62 9.50 -5.84
C LYS A 68 17.33 8.08 -5.36
N MET A 69 16.73 7.23 -6.18
CA MET A 69 16.60 5.80 -5.90
C MET A 69 17.88 5.08 -6.30
N ARG A 70 18.27 4.08 -5.54
CA ARG A 70 19.41 3.20 -5.90
C ARG A 70 19.12 2.42 -7.18
N ASP A 71 17.85 2.11 -7.42
CA ASP A 71 17.37 1.35 -8.57
C ASP A 71 16.11 1.96 -9.16
N THR A 72 15.85 1.69 -10.42
CA THR A 72 14.61 2.03 -11.12
C THR A 72 13.49 1.14 -10.60
N LEU A 73 12.39 1.74 -10.11
CA LEU A 73 11.19 1.01 -9.74
C LEU A 73 10.45 0.58 -11.02
N ASP A 74 10.11 -0.70 -11.10
CA ASP A 74 9.14 -1.29 -12.03
C ASP A 74 8.11 -2.05 -11.20
N VAL A 75 6.85 -1.60 -11.20
CA VAL A 75 5.83 -2.17 -10.32
C VAL A 75 5.58 -3.66 -10.60
N GLN A 76 5.66 -4.10 -11.86
CA GLN A 76 5.47 -5.51 -12.19
C GLN A 76 6.57 -6.40 -11.61
N ARG A 77 7.81 -5.92 -11.63
CA ARG A 77 8.97 -6.64 -11.11
C ARG A 77 9.07 -6.56 -9.59
N ASP A 78 8.82 -5.39 -9.03
CA ASP A 78 9.22 -5.05 -7.66
C ASP A 78 8.08 -5.15 -6.63
N HIS A 79 6.81 -5.29 -7.09
CA HIS A 79 5.67 -5.36 -6.18
C HIS A 79 5.74 -6.52 -5.17
N PRO A 80 6.29 -7.72 -5.47
CA PRO A 80 6.31 -8.78 -4.48
C PRO A 80 7.08 -8.35 -3.22
N ARG A 81 8.29 -7.80 -3.41
CA ARG A 81 9.10 -7.29 -2.29
C ARG A 81 8.43 -6.13 -1.57
N LEU A 82 7.84 -5.19 -2.33
CA LEU A 82 7.18 -4.03 -1.74
C LEU A 82 5.98 -4.44 -0.88
N VAL A 83 5.16 -5.36 -1.38
CA VAL A 83 4.02 -5.93 -0.66
C VAL A 83 4.49 -6.69 0.58
N GLU A 84 5.51 -7.54 0.50
CA GLU A 84 6.04 -8.26 1.66
C GLU A 84 6.54 -7.33 2.77
N LEU A 85 7.24 -6.25 2.41
CA LEU A 85 7.69 -5.25 3.37
C LEU A 85 6.51 -4.54 4.04
N ALA A 86 5.47 -4.21 3.28
CA ALA A 86 4.26 -3.60 3.82
C ALA A 86 3.49 -4.57 4.72
N MET A 87 3.34 -5.83 4.31
CA MET A 87 2.70 -6.87 5.13
C MET A 87 3.45 -7.11 6.44
N ALA A 88 4.78 -6.98 6.47
CA ALA A 88 5.56 -7.06 7.71
C ALA A 88 5.27 -5.88 8.67
N ARG A 89 4.68 -4.79 8.19
CA ARG A 89 4.24 -3.61 8.99
C ARG A 89 2.74 -3.60 9.24
N LEU A 90 2.02 -4.57 8.72
CA LEU A 90 0.58 -4.67 8.93
C LEU A 90 0.29 -5.33 10.28
N ALA A 91 -0.54 -4.68 11.09
CA ALA A 91 -1.01 -5.24 12.35
C ALA A 91 -1.88 -6.50 12.13
N PRO A 92 -1.96 -7.41 13.11
CA PRO A 92 -2.92 -8.52 13.05
C PRO A 92 -4.34 -7.99 12.82
N GLY A 93 -5.04 -8.55 11.83
CA GLY A 93 -6.37 -8.08 11.42
C GLY A 93 -6.40 -6.83 10.54
N GLY A 94 -5.24 -6.22 10.28
CA GLY A 94 -5.11 -5.07 9.39
C GLY A 94 -5.34 -5.42 7.93
N THR A 95 -5.41 -4.38 7.08
CA THR A 95 -5.61 -4.51 5.64
C THR A 95 -4.58 -3.67 4.88
N LEU A 96 -3.88 -4.30 3.94
CA LEU A 96 -3.11 -3.60 2.90
C LEU A 96 -4.01 -3.42 1.68
N VAL A 97 -4.17 -2.17 1.23
CA VAL A 97 -4.76 -1.83 -0.06
C VAL A 97 -3.62 -1.55 -1.02
N PHE A 98 -3.42 -2.42 -1.98
CA PHE A 98 -2.41 -2.26 -3.02
C PHE A 98 -3.08 -1.90 -4.34
N SER A 99 -2.71 -0.77 -4.90
CA SER A 99 -3.23 -0.24 -6.16
C SER A 99 -2.08 0.03 -7.13
N ASN A 100 -2.33 -0.05 -8.44
CA ASN A 100 -1.39 0.37 -9.47
C ASN A 100 -2.09 0.60 -10.81
N ASN A 101 -1.46 1.38 -11.70
CA ASN A 101 -1.98 1.74 -13.02
C ASN A 101 -1.34 0.96 -14.19
N GLN A 102 -0.67 -0.15 -13.93
CA GLN A 102 -0.06 -0.99 -14.94
C GLN A 102 -1.14 -1.74 -15.74
N ARG A 103 -1.28 -1.48 -17.04
CA ARG A 103 -2.37 -2.03 -17.89
C ARG A 103 -2.47 -3.56 -17.93
N ARG A 104 -1.35 -4.26 -17.79
CA ARG A 104 -1.26 -5.73 -17.86
C ARG A 104 -0.67 -6.29 -16.57
N PHE A 105 -0.94 -5.62 -15.47
CA PHE A 105 -0.45 -6.06 -14.17
C PHE A 105 -0.96 -7.46 -13.83
N LYS A 106 -0.06 -8.28 -13.32
CA LYS A 106 -0.37 -9.57 -12.73
C LYS A 106 0.25 -9.61 -11.34
N LEU A 107 -0.60 -9.85 -10.35
CA LEU A 107 -0.13 -10.08 -8.99
C LEU A 107 0.68 -11.39 -8.97
N ASP A 108 1.80 -11.38 -8.26
CA ASP A 108 2.65 -12.55 -8.09
C ASP A 108 1.89 -13.66 -7.34
N GLU A 109 1.93 -14.89 -7.85
CA GLU A 109 1.17 -16.02 -7.31
C GLU A 109 1.62 -16.36 -5.89
N ALA A 110 2.89 -16.21 -5.56
CA ALA A 110 3.42 -16.46 -4.22
C ALA A 110 2.78 -15.56 -3.14
N LEU A 111 2.34 -14.36 -3.51
CA LEU A 111 1.59 -13.49 -2.60
C LEU A 111 0.21 -14.06 -2.28
N SER A 112 -0.46 -14.65 -3.27
CA SER A 112 -1.78 -15.29 -3.08
C SER A 112 -1.70 -16.61 -2.31
N GLU A 113 -0.56 -17.30 -2.38
CA GLU A 113 -0.30 -18.50 -1.57
C GLU A 113 -0.04 -18.15 -0.09
N ARG A 114 0.55 -16.98 0.15
CA ARG A 114 1.00 -16.56 1.49
C ARG A 114 -0.02 -15.72 2.25
N TYR A 115 -0.81 -14.94 1.55
CA TYR A 115 -1.75 -13.97 2.13
C TYR A 115 -3.17 -14.21 1.62
N ALA A 116 -4.16 -13.79 2.39
CA ALA A 116 -5.54 -13.69 1.91
C ALA A 116 -5.63 -12.49 0.96
N VAL A 117 -5.81 -12.75 -0.33
CA VAL A 117 -5.88 -11.73 -1.39
C VAL A 117 -7.28 -11.67 -1.98
N GLU A 118 -7.80 -10.47 -2.11
CA GLU A 118 -9.07 -10.16 -2.78
C GLU A 118 -8.86 -9.07 -3.82
N GLU A 119 -9.08 -9.35 -5.10
CA GLU A 119 -9.09 -8.32 -6.12
C GLU A 119 -10.42 -7.58 -6.11
N ILE A 120 -10.39 -6.27 -5.91
CA ILE A 120 -11.58 -5.40 -5.83
C ILE A 120 -11.68 -4.40 -6.99
N THR A 121 -10.83 -4.52 -8.00
CA THR A 121 -10.72 -3.59 -9.14
C THR A 121 -12.09 -3.18 -9.69
N ALA A 122 -12.97 -4.15 -9.96
CA ALA A 122 -14.30 -3.88 -10.52
C ALA A 122 -15.20 -3.02 -9.60
N ARG A 123 -14.98 -3.06 -8.28
CA ARG A 123 -15.76 -2.29 -7.29
C ARG A 123 -15.26 -0.85 -7.12
N THR A 124 -14.10 -0.53 -7.70
CA THR A 124 -13.46 0.78 -7.54
C THR A 124 -13.67 1.72 -8.73
N PHE A 125 -14.39 1.27 -9.76
CA PHE A 125 -14.76 2.11 -10.89
C PHE A 125 -16.05 2.88 -10.61
N ASP A 126 -15.97 4.20 -10.73
CA ASP A 126 -17.17 5.01 -10.84
C ASP A 126 -17.97 4.65 -12.09
N PRO A 127 -19.32 4.81 -12.07
CA PRO A 127 -20.19 4.52 -13.23
C PRO A 127 -19.72 5.14 -14.54
N ASP A 128 -19.12 6.32 -14.49
CA ASP A 128 -18.61 7.03 -15.66
C ASP A 128 -17.38 6.36 -16.31
N PHE A 129 -16.64 5.54 -15.57
CA PHE A 129 -15.44 4.86 -16.05
C PHE A 129 -15.65 3.38 -16.42
N GLN A 130 -16.84 2.84 -16.26
CA GLN A 130 -17.15 1.42 -16.51
C GLN A 130 -16.88 0.95 -17.94
N ARG A 131 -16.72 1.87 -18.91
CA ARG A 131 -16.40 1.55 -20.30
C ARG A 131 -14.91 1.21 -20.53
N ARG A 132 -14.04 1.43 -19.54
CA ARG A 132 -12.59 1.19 -19.60
C ARG A 132 -12.11 0.46 -18.34
N THR A 133 -12.19 -0.83 -18.33
CA THR A 133 -11.90 -1.68 -17.15
C THR A 133 -10.40 -1.90 -16.85
N ASN A 134 -9.50 -1.36 -17.69
CA ASN A 134 -8.04 -1.63 -17.58
C ASN A 134 -7.26 -0.36 -17.19
N LEU A 135 -7.83 0.52 -16.37
CA LEU A 135 -7.18 1.76 -15.97
C LEU A 135 -6.28 1.58 -14.74
N HIS A 136 -6.67 0.69 -13.84
CA HIS A 136 -5.94 0.38 -12.61
C HIS A 136 -6.28 -1.03 -12.13
N HIS A 137 -5.52 -1.51 -11.16
CA HIS A 137 -5.78 -2.75 -10.42
C HIS A 137 -5.79 -2.43 -8.93
N VAL A 138 -6.70 -3.03 -8.16
CA VAL A 138 -6.76 -2.86 -6.70
C VAL A 138 -6.95 -4.20 -6.03
N PHE A 139 -6.07 -4.48 -5.06
CA PHE A 139 -6.07 -5.69 -4.26
C PHE A 139 -6.14 -5.34 -2.77
N LEU A 140 -6.93 -6.10 -2.02
CA LEU A 140 -6.86 -6.12 -0.57
C LEU A 140 -6.03 -7.34 -0.15
N LEU A 141 -5.03 -7.12 0.69
CA LEU A 141 -4.22 -8.20 1.25
C LEU A 141 -4.34 -8.19 2.78
N ARG A 142 -4.44 -9.37 3.36
CA ARG A 142 -4.48 -9.59 4.82
C ARG A 142 -3.62 -10.77 5.19
N HIS A 143 -3.16 -10.82 6.42
CA HIS A 143 -2.56 -12.05 6.94
C HIS A 143 -3.59 -13.18 6.82
N ALA A 144 -3.17 -14.33 6.28
CA ALA A 144 -4.02 -15.50 6.27
C ALA A 144 -4.35 -15.88 7.73
N PRO A 145 -5.60 -16.28 8.05
CA PRO A 145 -5.89 -16.85 9.35
C PRO A 145 -4.92 -18.02 9.59
N PHE A 146 -4.35 -18.11 10.80
CA PHE A 146 -3.55 -19.28 11.17
C PHE A 146 -4.38 -20.51 10.86
N ALA A 147 -3.91 -21.36 9.96
CA ALA A 147 -4.45 -22.70 9.84
C ALA A 147 -4.17 -23.35 11.20
N ASP A 148 -5.21 -23.54 12.00
CA ASP A 148 -5.14 -24.35 13.20
C ASP A 148 -4.72 -25.75 12.73
N LYS A 149 -3.45 -26.10 12.95
CA LYS A 149 -2.98 -27.45 12.74
C LYS A 149 -3.68 -28.28 13.81
N GLY A 150 -4.86 -28.80 13.42
CA GLY A 150 -5.62 -29.69 14.25
C GLY A 150 -4.67 -30.66 14.94
N GLN A 151 -4.73 -30.66 16.27
CA GLN A 151 -4.13 -31.69 17.08
C GLN A 151 -4.62 -33.04 16.50
N GLY A 152 -3.69 -33.78 15.91
CA GLY A 152 -3.95 -35.16 15.61
C GLY A 152 -4.24 -35.87 16.92
N ASP A 153 -5.45 -36.37 17.05
CA ASP A 153 -5.79 -37.37 18.05
C ASP A 153 -4.97 -38.63 17.73
N ASP A 154 -4.04 -38.93 18.59
CA ASP A 154 -3.52 -40.29 18.81
C ASP A 154 -4.41 -41.05 19.77
#